data_59a7f786b9dd88b1ba7cb27895441205
#
_entry.id   59a7f786b9dd88b1ba7cb27895441205
#
_cell.length_a   1.000
_cell.length_b   1.000
_cell.length_c   1.000
_cell.angle_alpha   90.00
_cell.angle_beta   90.00
_cell.angle_gamma   90.00
#
_symmetry.space_group_name_H-M   'P 1'
#
loop_
_entity.id
_entity.type
_entity.pdbx_description
1 polymer ?
#
loop_
_entity_poly.entity_id
_entity_poly.type
_entity_poly.pdbx_seq_one_letter_code
_entity_poly.pdbx_strand_id
1 'polypeptide(L)'
;MRKHTAGLRLVDVAEQAGVSIATASRALSGAAGVSEALAERVRAVARDLGYVANVHARSLASGASPGVGLVVHEIGDPYFAEIASGVLEVAGTHGRMVQICHTGRDPFTEVAQLRALVNARVGIIVVAGSGRLDRDVQSRMKAEVQAFESVGGRVAVIGRHPHLGVDAVVPANVEGGRAIAEHLLGLGHRRIGIAAGSRRLATMADRLDGVSRALGEHGLTLDDLPLVEAEFTLDGGKEAARRILDEHPDVTAILALNDDMAVGVLSVLGERGVAVPGDVSVTGFDDVTVAGHLSPALTTVRLPMKDMGRQALELALLPRAARPRRRTAEQELMVRASTARVRG
;
A
#
# COMPACT_ATOMS: atom_id res chain seq x y z
N MET A 1 -2.00 -23.36 -46.26
CA MET A 1 -2.15 -21.91 -46.17
C MET A 1 -2.88 -21.61 -44.86
N ARG A 2 -2.14 -21.19 -43.79
CA ARG A 2 -2.76 -20.72 -42.53
C ARG A 2 -3.22 -19.27 -42.75
N LYS A 3 -4.53 -19.01 -42.77
CA LYS A 3 -5.07 -17.65 -42.73
C LYS A 3 -4.65 -17.04 -41.39
N HIS A 4 -3.87 -15.97 -41.46
CA HIS A 4 -3.67 -15.06 -40.31
C HIS A 4 -5.06 -14.54 -39.92
N THR A 5 -5.53 -14.94 -38.74
CA THR A 5 -6.66 -14.30 -38.07
C THR A 5 -6.19 -12.93 -37.58
N ALA A 6 -6.23 -11.93 -38.43
CA ALA A 6 -6.18 -10.53 -37.97
C ALA A 6 -7.40 -10.33 -37.09
N GLY A 7 -7.16 -9.92 -35.80
CA GLY A 7 -8.26 -9.70 -34.86
C GLY A 7 -9.27 -8.70 -35.43
N LEU A 8 -10.55 -8.90 -35.12
CA LEU A 8 -11.65 -8.02 -35.52
C LEU A 8 -11.36 -6.56 -35.14
N ARG A 9 -11.56 -5.67 -36.08
CA ARG A 9 -11.27 -4.24 -35.95
C ARG A 9 -12.58 -3.43 -35.98
N LEU A 10 -12.53 -2.21 -35.47
CA LEU A 10 -13.67 -1.29 -35.47
C LEU A 10 -14.25 -1.05 -36.89
N VAL A 11 -13.42 -1.12 -37.92
CA VAL A 11 -13.86 -0.99 -39.31
C VAL A 11 -14.80 -2.11 -39.67
N ASP A 12 -14.55 -3.33 -39.22
CA ASP A 12 -15.39 -4.49 -39.55
C ASP A 12 -16.80 -4.35 -38.93
N VAL A 13 -16.88 -3.78 -37.71
CA VAL A 13 -18.16 -3.44 -37.05
C VAL A 13 -18.88 -2.31 -37.80
N ALA A 14 -18.14 -1.28 -38.22
CA ALA A 14 -18.71 -0.14 -38.94
C ALA A 14 -19.31 -0.56 -40.27
N GLU A 15 -18.61 -1.40 -41.06
CA GLU A 15 -19.08 -1.94 -42.33
C GLU A 15 -20.32 -2.79 -42.12
N GLN A 16 -20.35 -3.70 -41.17
CA GLN A 16 -21.48 -4.58 -40.93
C GLN A 16 -22.70 -3.86 -40.37
N ALA A 17 -22.48 -2.79 -39.56
CA ALA A 17 -23.54 -1.92 -39.05
C ALA A 17 -24.04 -0.90 -40.11
N GLY A 18 -23.37 -0.73 -41.25
CA GLY A 18 -23.70 0.23 -42.28
C GLY A 18 -23.50 1.69 -41.84
N VAL A 19 -22.44 1.96 -41.06
CA VAL A 19 -22.14 3.30 -40.52
C VAL A 19 -20.66 3.67 -40.76
N SER A 20 -20.34 4.95 -40.57
CA SER A 20 -18.93 5.36 -40.57
C SER A 20 -18.19 4.85 -39.34
N ILE A 21 -16.85 4.68 -39.45
CA ILE A 21 -15.98 4.30 -38.28
C ILE A 21 -16.18 5.28 -37.13
N ALA A 22 -16.32 6.57 -37.43
CA ALA A 22 -16.55 7.60 -36.41
C ALA A 22 -17.93 7.42 -35.71
N THR A 23 -18.95 7.00 -36.44
CA THR A 23 -20.29 6.72 -35.90
C THR A 23 -20.26 5.45 -35.05
N ALA A 24 -19.61 4.39 -35.54
CA ALA A 24 -19.43 3.15 -34.80
C ALA A 24 -18.65 3.40 -33.46
N SER A 25 -17.58 4.18 -33.51
CA SER A 25 -16.82 4.58 -32.32
C SER A 25 -17.68 5.30 -31.29
N ARG A 26 -18.47 6.31 -31.72
CA ARG A 26 -19.37 7.07 -30.84
C ARG A 26 -20.48 6.19 -30.25
N ALA A 27 -21.09 5.33 -31.05
CA ALA A 27 -22.10 4.40 -30.59
C ALA A 27 -21.60 3.43 -29.51
N LEU A 28 -20.37 2.88 -29.68
CA LEU A 28 -19.75 1.96 -28.74
C LEU A 28 -19.19 2.67 -27.48
N SER A 29 -18.87 3.96 -27.56
CA SER A 29 -18.37 4.74 -26.44
C SER A 29 -19.45 5.46 -25.64
N GLY A 30 -20.69 5.48 -26.14
CA GLY A 30 -21.78 6.25 -25.49
C GLY A 30 -21.65 7.77 -25.68
N ALA A 31 -20.82 8.22 -26.63
CA ALA A 31 -20.63 9.66 -26.89
C ALA A 31 -21.86 10.28 -27.57
N ALA A 32 -22.11 11.56 -27.31
CA ALA A 32 -23.22 12.31 -27.91
C ALA A 32 -23.13 12.35 -29.46
N GLY A 33 -24.30 12.51 -30.12
CA GLY A 33 -24.41 12.64 -31.58
C GLY A 33 -24.75 11.33 -32.32
N VAL A 34 -25.18 10.30 -31.60
CA VAL A 34 -25.75 9.05 -32.19
C VAL A 34 -27.08 8.80 -31.48
N SER A 35 -28.14 8.49 -32.28
CA SER A 35 -29.43 8.10 -31.68
C SER A 35 -29.32 6.77 -30.94
N GLU A 36 -30.11 6.57 -29.88
CA GLU A 36 -30.06 5.33 -29.09
C GLU A 36 -30.37 4.08 -29.95
N ALA A 37 -31.34 4.18 -30.88
CA ALA A 37 -31.64 3.10 -31.78
C ALA A 37 -30.48 2.70 -32.70
N LEU A 38 -29.69 3.67 -33.17
CA LEU A 38 -28.50 3.43 -33.96
C LEU A 38 -27.35 2.87 -33.11
N ALA A 39 -27.20 3.40 -31.88
CA ALA A 39 -26.19 2.92 -30.94
C ALA A 39 -26.44 1.46 -30.55
N GLU A 40 -27.70 1.07 -30.30
CA GLU A 40 -28.03 -0.31 -29.95
C GLU A 40 -27.81 -1.26 -31.16
N ARG A 41 -28.13 -0.84 -32.38
CA ARG A 41 -27.82 -1.63 -33.59
C ARG A 41 -26.31 -1.88 -33.71
N VAL A 42 -25.47 -0.86 -33.50
CA VAL A 42 -24.01 -1.00 -33.56
C VAL A 42 -23.50 -1.91 -32.44
N ARG A 43 -24.05 -1.79 -31.23
CA ARG A 43 -23.69 -2.68 -30.10
C ARG A 43 -24.08 -4.12 -30.37
N ALA A 44 -25.26 -4.36 -30.97
CA ALA A 44 -25.69 -5.72 -31.38
C ALA A 44 -24.71 -6.33 -32.37
N VAL A 45 -24.38 -5.62 -33.46
CA VAL A 45 -23.39 -6.07 -34.43
C VAL A 45 -22.03 -6.36 -33.79
N ALA A 46 -21.59 -5.52 -32.90
CA ALA A 46 -20.32 -5.74 -32.19
C ALA A 46 -20.35 -7.01 -31.32
N ARG A 47 -21.47 -7.27 -30.62
CA ARG A 47 -21.67 -8.53 -29.87
C ARG A 47 -21.66 -9.74 -30.77
N ASP A 48 -22.42 -9.72 -31.88
CA ASP A 48 -22.55 -10.82 -32.81
C ASP A 48 -21.22 -11.19 -33.47
N LEU A 49 -20.39 -10.19 -33.75
CA LEU A 49 -19.05 -10.39 -34.29
C LEU A 49 -18.04 -10.83 -33.19
N GLY A 50 -18.38 -10.74 -31.92
CA GLY A 50 -17.41 -10.92 -30.83
C GLY A 50 -16.34 -9.80 -30.78
N TYR A 51 -16.67 -8.61 -31.28
CA TYR A 51 -15.77 -7.47 -31.25
C TYR A 51 -15.66 -6.92 -29.84
N VAL A 52 -14.45 -6.94 -29.27
CA VAL A 52 -14.14 -6.28 -28.02
C VAL A 52 -13.47 -4.95 -28.34
N ALA A 53 -14.11 -3.86 -27.93
CA ALA A 53 -13.56 -2.52 -28.16
C ALA A 53 -12.19 -2.41 -27.48
N ASN A 54 -11.15 -2.09 -28.25
CA ASN A 54 -9.81 -1.89 -27.71
C ASN A 54 -9.82 -0.67 -26.78
N VAL A 55 -9.62 -0.94 -25.48
CA VAL A 55 -9.62 0.08 -24.43
C VAL A 55 -8.56 1.15 -24.70
N HIS A 56 -7.41 0.77 -25.26
CA HIS A 56 -6.35 1.70 -25.65
C HIS A 56 -6.73 2.60 -26.82
N ALA A 57 -7.47 2.06 -27.83
CA ALA A 57 -7.97 2.88 -28.94
C ALA A 57 -9.05 3.87 -28.48
N ARG A 58 -9.85 3.49 -27.49
CA ARG A 58 -10.87 4.36 -26.89
C ARG A 58 -10.25 5.49 -26.04
N SER A 59 -9.22 5.20 -25.25
CA SER A 59 -8.49 6.22 -24.47
C SER A 59 -7.73 7.20 -25.38
N LEU A 60 -7.21 6.75 -26.51
CA LEU A 60 -6.63 7.61 -27.53
C LEU A 60 -7.64 8.59 -28.13
N ALA A 61 -8.87 8.14 -28.37
CA ALA A 61 -9.94 8.96 -28.95
C ALA A 61 -10.53 9.97 -27.95
N SER A 62 -10.55 9.64 -26.65
CA SER A 62 -11.13 10.47 -25.58
C SER A 62 -10.09 11.35 -24.86
N GLY A 63 -8.80 11.16 -25.09
CA GLY A 63 -7.71 11.85 -24.37
C GLY A 63 -7.62 11.51 -22.88
N ALA A 64 -8.48 10.63 -22.37
CA ALA A 64 -8.49 10.20 -20.97
C ALA A 64 -8.11 8.72 -20.87
N SER A 65 -7.12 8.40 -20.04
CA SER A 65 -6.83 7.02 -19.69
C SER A 65 -7.77 6.54 -18.58
N PRO A 66 -8.53 5.45 -18.80
CA PRO A 66 -9.41 4.91 -17.75
C PRO A 66 -8.64 4.12 -16.68
N GLY A 67 -7.36 3.80 -16.90
CA GLY A 67 -6.57 2.94 -16.03
C GLY A 67 -6.03 3.62 -14.77
N VAL A 68 -5.89 2.82 -13.71
CA VAL A 68 -5.21 3.18 -12.45
C VAL A 68 -4.01 2.25 -12.29
N GLY A 69 -2.84 2.80 -12.03
CA GLY A 69 -1.67 2.06 -11.56
C GLY A 69 -1.65 2.06 -10.04
N LEU A 70 -1.45 0.91 -9.43
CA LEU A 70 -1.20 0.78 -8.00
C LEU A 70 0.20 0.18 -7.82
N VAL A 71 1.09 0.92 -7.22
CA VAL A 71 2.44 0.46 -6.88
C VAL A 71 2.44 0.06 -5.41
N VAL A 72 2.80 -1.20 -5.13
CA VAL A 72 2.92 -1.74 -3.77
C VAL A 72 4.33 -2.28 -3.56
N HIS A 73 4.79 -2.32 -2.31
CA HIS A 73 6.11 -2.85 -2.02
C HIS A 73 6.14 -4.38 -2.06
N GLU A 74 5.15 -5.03 -1.45
CA GLU A 74 5.07 -6.49 -1.38
C GLU A 74 3.62 -6.95 -1.54
N ILE A 75 3.35 -7.74 -2.59
CA ILE A 75 1.99 -8.21 -2.87
C ILE A 75 1.53 -9.30 -1.89
N GLY A 76 2.48 -10.03 -1.32
CA GLY A 76 2.22 -11.08 -0.33
C GLY A 76 1.95 -10.56 1.08
N ASP A 77 2.25 -9.30 1.35
CA ASP A 77 2.01 -8.67 2.65
C ASP A 77 0.53 -8.24 2.76
N PRO A 78 -0.23 -8.76 3.75
CA PRO A 78 -1.65 -8.43 3.93
C PRO A 78 -1.94 -6.93 4.04
N TYR A 79 -1.00 -6.13 4.56
CA TYR A 79 -1.11 -4.67 4.61
C TYR A 79 -1.39 -4.08 3.23
N PHE A 80 -0.63 -4.49 2.21
CA PHE A 80 -0.83 -3.98 0.85
C PHE A 80 -2.04 -4.59 0.16
N ALA A 81 -2.42 -5.83 0.49
CA ALA A 81 -3.63 -6.47 -0.02
C ALA A 81 -4.90 -5.72 0.43
N GLU A 82 -4.96 -5.31 1.70
CA GLU A 82 -6.07 -4.50 2.23
C GLU A 82 -6.14 -3.12 1.55
N ILE A 83 -5.01 -2.45 1.38
CA ILE A 83 -4.94 -1.18 0.64
C ILE A 83 -5.44 -1.37 -0.80
N ALA A 84 -4.96 -2.42 -1.49
CA ALA A 84 -5.38 -2.73 -2.84
C ALA A 84 -6.88 -2.97 -2.93
N SER A 85 -7.48 -3.65 -1.95
CA SER A 85 -8.93 -3.86 -1.87
C SER A 85 -9.70 -2.54 -1.85
N GLY A 86 -9.23 -1.53 -1.10
CA GLY A 86 -9.81 -0.20 -1.07
C GLY A 86 -9.69 0.55 -2.41
N VAL A 87 -8.52 0.48 -3.05
CA VAL A 87 -8.30 1.06 -4.38
C VAL A 87 -9.20 0.40 -5.43
N LEU A 88 -9.31 -0.93 -5.42
CA LEU A 88 -10.15 -1.70 -6.36
C LEU A 88 -11.63 -1.35 -6.20
N GLU A 89 -12.11 -1.18 -4.97
CA GLU A 89 -13.50 -0.78 -4.68
C GLU A 89 -13.84 0.55 -5.37
N VAL A 90 -13.03 1.59 -5.15
CA VAL A 90 -13.26 2.91 -5.76
C VAL A 90 -13.04 2.86 -7.28
N ALA A 91 -12.04 2.15 -7.77
CA ALA A 91 -11.81 2.00 -9.20
C ALA A 91 -13.01 1.35 -9.90
N GLY A 92 -13.60 0.32 -9.28
CA GLY A 92 -14.79 -0.38 -9.77
C GLY A 92 -16.00 0.53 -9.93
N THR A 93 -16.28 1.42 -8.95
CA THR A 93 -17.40 2.39 -9.04
C THR A 93 -17.22 3.40 -10.18
N HIS A 94 -15.96 3.63 -10.61
CA HIS A 94 -15.62 4.54 -11.72
C HIS A 94 -15.36 3.80 -13.05
N GLY A 95 -15.64 2.49 -13.12
CA GLY A 95 -15.39 1.66 -14.33
C GLY A 95 -13.92 1.65 -14.76
N ARG A 96 -12.98 1.76 -13.82
CA ARG A 96 -11.54 1.80 -14.09
C ARG A 96 -10.89 0.47 -13.78
N MET A 97 -9.98 0.03 -14.65
CA MET A 97 -9.12 -1.12 -14.37
C MET A 97 -7.92 -0.70 -13.52
N VAL A 98 -7.48 -1.58 -12.63
CA VAL A 98 -6.29 -1.38 -11.79
C VAL A 98 -5.18 -2.32 -12.25
N GLN A 99 -4.01 -1.76 -12.55
CA GLN A 99 -2.77 -2.50 -12.76
C GLN A 99 -1.93 -2.42 -11.50
N ILE A 100 -1.66 -3.57 -10.88
CA ILE A 100 -0.87 -3.64 -9.65
C ILE A 100 0.58 -3.98 -10.01
N CYS A 101 1.51 -3.16 -9.54
CA CYS A 101 2.95 -3.33 -9.71
C CYS A 101 3.60 -3.57 -8.35
N HIS A 102 4.49 -4.54 -8.29
CA HIS A 102 5.23 -4.94 -7.10
C HIS A 102 6.70 -4.49 -7.20
N THR A 103 7.27 -3.96 -6.11
CA THR A 103 8.63 -3.38 -6.13
C THR A 103 9.66 -4.18 -5.33
N GLY A 104 9.24 -5.09 -4.46
CA GLY A 104 10.15 -5.82 -3.54
C GLY A 104 10.89 -4.88 -2.59
N ARG A 105 10.33 -3.70 -2.29
CA ARG A 105 10.98 -2.62 -1.52
C ARG A 105 12.27 -2.07 -2.14
N ASP A 106 12.56 -2.42 -3.41
CA ASP A 106 13.71 -1.88 -4.13
C ASP A 106 13.36 -0.53 -4.79
N PRO A 107 14.10 0.55 -4.47
CA PRO A 107 13.80 1.89 -4.96
C PRO A 107 14.04 2.05 -6.48
N PHE A 108 14.92 1.24 -7.07
CA PHE A 108 15.15 1.29 -8.52
C PHE A 108 14.00 0.62 -9.27
N THR A 109 13.51 -0.49 -8.74
CA THR A 109 12.32 -1.18 -9.25
C THR A 109 11.09 -0.28 -9.12
N GLU A 110 10.95 0.48 -8.03
CA GLU A 110 9.83 1.42 -7.84
C GLU A 110 9.78 2.47 -8.97
N VAL A 111 10.89 3.10 -9.29
CA VAL A 111 11.01 4.06 -10.40
C VAL A 111 10.73 3.37 -11.75
N ALA A 112 11.22 2.16 -11.96
CA ALA A 112 10.98 1.40 -13.19
C ALA A 112 9.49 1.05 -13.37
N GLN A 113 8.80 0.66 -12.30
CA GLN A 113 7.36 0.38 -12.31
C GLN A 113 6.52 1.63 -12.60
N LEU A 114 6.90 2.80 -12.06
CA LEU A 114 6.25 4.06 -12.43
C LEU A 114 6.35 4.32 -13.93
N ARG A 115 7.55 4.19 -14.51
CA ARG A 115 7.74 4.35 -15.96
C ARG A 115 6.91 3.35 -16.78
N ALA A 116 6.84 2.10 -16.34
CA ALA A 116 6.04 1.07 -17.00
C ALA A 116 4.55 1.45 -17.01
N LEU A 117 4.01 1.96 -15.90
CA LEU A 117 2.63 2.43 -15.79
C LEU A 117 2.38 3.65 -16.69
N VAL A 118 3.31 4.60 -16.75
CA VAL A 118 3.23 5.75 -17.66
C VAL A 118 3.20 5.28 -19.12
N ASN A 119 4.05 4.32 -19.50
CA ASN A 119 4.07 3.72 -20.82
C ASN A 119 2.79 2.94 -21.14
N ALA A 120 2.18 2.31 -20.13
CA ALA A 120 0.87 1.66 -20.23
C ALA A 120 -0.30 2.67 -20.30
N ARG A 121 -0.01 3.97 -20.27
CA ARG A 121 -0.98 5.07 -20.38
C ARG A 121 -2.06 5.03 -19.30
N VAL A 122 -1.72 4.67 -18.07
CA VAL A 122 -2.63 4.89 -16.94
C VAL A 122 -2.82 6.40 -16.73
N GLY A 123 -3.97 6.81 -16.25
CA GLY A 123 -4.25 8.23 -15.97
C GLY A 123 -3.98 8.61 -14.52
N ILE A 124 -3.98 7.62 -13.64
CA ILE A 124 -3.80 7.79 -12.20
C ILE A 124 -2.77 6.77 -11.70
N ILE A 125 -1.89 7.18 -10.80
CA ILE A 125 -1.00 6.28 -10.07
C ILE A 125 -1.20 6.50 -8.57
N VAL A 126 -1.46 5.41 -7.85
CA VAL A 126 -1.43 5.36 -6.39
C VAL A 126 -0.16 4.62 -5.98
N VAL A 127 0.68 5.23 -5.16
CA VAL A 127 1.87 4.60 -4.58
C VAL A 127 1.57 4.27 -3.13
N ALA A 128 1.49 2.98 -2.83
CA ALA A 128 1.24 2.48 -1.49
C ALA A 128 2.55 1.98 -0.87
N GLY A 129 2.93 2.60 0.23
CA GLY A 129 4.12 2.24 0.97
C GLY A 129 4.91 3.45 1.44
N SER A 130 5.93 3.16 2.22
CA SER A 130 6.74 4.19 2.84
C SER A 130 7.70 4.83 1.85
N GLY A 131 7.71 6.15 1.80
CA GLY A 131 8.79 6.87 1.12
C GLY A 131 10.14 6.61 1.80
N ARG A 132 11.21 6.64 1.00
CA ARG A 132 12.57 6.55 1.52
C ARG A 132 13.09 7.92 1.92
N LEU A 133 14.00 7.96 2.90
CA LEU A 133 14.64 9.18 3.36
C LEU A 133 15.91 9.53 2.59
N ASP A 134 16.39 8.63 1.73
CA ASP A 134 17.57 8.83 0.89
C ASP A 134 17.29 9.90 -0.19
N ARG A 135 18.04 10.98 -0.20
CA ARG A 135 17.83 12.14 -1.09
C ARG A 135 17.85 11.78 -2.57
N ASP A 136 18.76 10.90 -2.99
CA ASP A 136 18.91 10.51 -4.40
C ASP A 136 17.68 9.72 -4.87
N VAL A 137 17.18 8.81 -4.04
CA VAL A 137 15.95 8.04 -4.31
C VAL A 137 14.75 8.99 -4.43
N GLN A 138 14.60 9.91 -3.48
CA GLN A 138 13.53 10.91 -3.49
C GLN A 138 13.58 11.78 -4.76
N SER A 139 14.76 12.21 -5.16
CA SER A 139 14.92 13.06 -6.34
C SER A 139 14.54 12.34 -7.63
N ARG A 140 14.90 11.07 -7.78
CA ARG A 140 14.52 10.23 -8.92
C ARG A 140 13.01 10.02 -8.97
N MET A 141 12.40 9.63 -7.84
CA MET A 141 10.96 9.45 -7.73
C MET A 141 10.21 10.74 -8.08
N LYS A 142 10.66 11.87 -7.55
CA LYS A 142 10.08 13.18 -7.82
C LYS A 142 10.11 13.53 -9.31
N ALA A 143 11.24 13.26 -9.98
CA ALA A 143 11.37 13.55 -11.41
C ALA A 143 10.35 12.77 -12.25
N GLU A 144 10.15 11.48 -11.97
CA GLU A 144 9.17 10.64 -12.69
C GLU A 144 7.72 11.10 -12.42
N VAL A 145 7.41 11.41 -11.15
CA VAL A 145 6.08 11.92 -10.79
C VAL A 145 5.80 13.25 -11.48
N GLN A 146 6.75 14.18 -11.48
CA GLN A 146 6.60 15.47 -12.16
C GLN A 146 6.44 15.31 -13.68
N ALA A 147 7.19 14.41 -14.30
CA ALA A 147 7.05 14.11 -15.72
C ALA A 147 5.65 13.54 -16.03
N PHE A 148 5.14 12.63 -15.21
CA PHE A 148 3.79 12.08 -15.38
C PHE A 148 2.70 13.15 -15.18
N GLU A 149 2.82 13.99 -14.15
CA GLU A 149 1.85 15.08 -13.90
C GLU A 149 1.88 16.15 -14.99
N SER A 150 3.03 16.41 -15.63
CA SER A 150 3.15 17.40 -16.70
C SER A 150 2.35 17.06 -17.96
N VAL A 151 2.07 15.78 -18.17
CA VAL A 151 1.24 15.28 -19.28
C VAL A 151 -0.22 14.99 -18.85
N GLY A 152 -0.65 15.50 -17.69
CA GLY A 152 -2.01 15.39 -17.19
C GLY A 152 -2.28 14.17 -16.30
N GLY A 153 -1.27 13.40 -15.96
CA GLY A 153 -1.37 12.31 -14.99
C GLY A 153 -1.67 12.79 -13.57
N ARG A 154 -2.18 11.91 -12.73
CA ARG A 154 -2.48 12.19 -11.31
C ARG A 154 -1.79 11.18 -10.42
N VAL A 155 -1.17 11.65 -9.35
CA VAL A 155 -0.50 10.80 -8.36
C VAL A 155 -1.06 11.08 -6.97
N ALA A 156 -1.32 10.02 -6.22
CA ALA A 156 -1.52 10.07 -4.78
C ALA A 156 -0.64 9.02 -4.09
N VAL A 157 -0.24 9.29 -2.87
CA VAL A 157 0.60 8.38 -2.09
C VAL A 157 -0.07 7.98 -0.78
N ILE A 158 0.22 6.77 -0.32
CA ILE A 158 -0.11 6.30 1.03
C ILE A 158 1.20 6.18 1.79
N GLY A 159 1.30 6.90 2.90
CA GLY A 159 2.54 7.05 3.65
C GLY A 159 3.18 8.42 3.47
N ARG A 160 4.20 8.68 4.28
CA ARG A 160 4.96 9.93 4.19
C ARG A 160 6.03 9.83 3.12
N HIS A 161 5.90 10.65 2.08
CA HIS A 161 6.87 10.79 0.99
C HIS A 161 7.44 12.23 1.02
N PRO A 162 8.56 12.45 1.70
CA PRO A 162 9.17 13.78 1.79
C PRO A 162 9.47 14.35 0.41
N HIS A 163 9.17 15.63 0.20
CA HIS A 163 9.48 16.39 -1.02
C HIS A 163 8.79 15.96 -2.33
N LEU A 164 7.88 14.98 -2.30
CA LEU A 164 7.22 14.53 -3.54
C LEU A 164 6.14 15.54 -4.02
N GLY A 165 5.45 16.20 -3.09
CA GLY A 165 4.53 17.30 -3.41
C GLY A 165 3.22 16.87 -4.08
N VAL A 166 2.72 15.67 -3.79
CA VAL A 166 1.46 15.11 -4.29
C VAL A 166 0.45 14.89 -3.16
N ASP A 167 -0.80 14.63 -3.53
CA ASP A 167 -1.86 14.29 -2.58
C ASP A 167 -1.49 13.03 -1.78
N ALA A 168 -1.75 13.00 -0.48
CA ALA A 168 -1.29 11.95 0.40
C ALA A 168 -2.34 11.53 1.45
N VAL A 169 -2.40 10.23 1.71
CA VAL A 169 -3.01 9.66 2.92
C VAL A 169 -1.87 9.21 3.83
N VAL A 170 -1.77 9.80 5.01
CA VAL A 170 -0.65 9.59 5.93
C VAL A 170 -1.13 8.82 7.15
N PRO A 171 -0.69 7.55 7.35
CA PRO A 171 -0.98 6.81 8.56
C PRO A 171 -0.39 7.49 9.80
N ALA A 172 -1.11 7.46 10.93
CA ALA A 172 -0.70 8.02 12.20
C ALA A 172 0.39 7.15 12.88
N ASN A 173 1.53 6.98 12.19
CA ASN A 173 2.62 6.10 12.62
C ASN A 173 3.31 6.58 13.91
N VAL A 174 3.45 7.89 14.10
CA VAL A 174 4.07 8.46 15.33
C VAL A 174 3.17 8.17 16.52
N GLU A 175 1.89 8.47 16.39
CA GLU A 175 0.89 8.25 17.43
C GLU A 175 0.74 6.75 17.74
N GLY A 176 0.77 5.89 16.72
CA GLY A 176 0.74 4.44 16.89
C GLY A 176 1.97 3.89 17.58
N GLY A 177 3.16 4.35 17.17
CA GLY A 177 4.42 3.99 17.83
C GLY A 177 4.46 4.41 19.30
N ARG A 178 3.92 5.60 19.60
CA ARG A 178 3.77 6.07 20.97
C ARG A 178 2.80 5.18 21.77
N ALA A 179 1.60 4.94 21.24
CA ALA A 179 0.57 4.18 21.93
C ALA A 179 1.00 2.74 22.28
N ILE A 180 1.69 2.04 21.36
CA ILE A 180 2.14 0.67 21.61
C ILE A 180 3.29 0.61 22.63
N ALA A 181 4.20 1.59 22.62
CA ALA A 181 5.25 1.68 23.61
C ALA A 181 4.69 2.05 24.99
N GLU A 182 3.77 3.02 25.09
CA GLU A 182 3.08 3.38 26.34
C GLU A 182 2.35 2.18 26.95
N HIS A 183 1.73 1.34 26.11
CA HIS A 183 1.08 0.11 26.58
C HIS A 183 2.07 -0.82 27.29
N LEU A 184 3.21 -1.12 26.67
CA LEU A 184 4.23 -1.98 27.30
C LEU A 184 4.83 -1.34 28.56
N LEU A 185 5.13 -0.05 28.52
CA LEU A 185 5.66 0.69 29.68
C LEU A 185 4.65 0.74 30.83
N GLY A 186 3.35 0.90 30.54
CA GLY A 186 2.24 0.84 31.51
C GLY A 186 2.05 -0.53 32.14
N LEU A 187 2.42 -1.62 31.45
CA LEU A 187 2.46 -2.98 31.97
C LEU A 187 3.72 -3.25 32.84
N GLY A 188 4.62 -2.27 32.96
CA GLY A 188 5.83 -2.36 33.76
C GLY A 188 7.07 -2.83 33.03
N HIS A 189 6.98 -3.09 31.72
CA HIS A 189 8.16 -3.49 30.94
C HIS A 189 9.16 -2.32 30.83
N ARG A 190 10.44 -2.63 31.01
CA ARG A 190 11.56 -1.70 30.85
C ARG A 190 12.68 -2.30 29.99
N ARG A 191 12.81 -3.62 29.97
CA ARG A 191 13.71 -4.37 29.09
C ARG A 191 12.91 -4.85 27.89
N ILE A 192 12.83 -3.99 26.86
CA ILE A 192 12.01 -4.18 25.67
C ILE A 192 12.94 -4.31 24.47
N GLY A 193 12.93 -5.46 23.80
CA GLY A 193 13.57 -5.61 22.50
C GLY A 193 12.73 -4.98 21.40
N ILE A 194 13.37 -4.32 20.43
CA ILE A 194 12.68 -3.70 19.29
C ILE A 194 13.12 -4.41 18.00
N ALA A 195 12.18 -5.07 17.33
CA ALA A 195 12.35 -5.63 15.99
C ALA A 195 11.86 -4.61 14.96
N ALA A 196 12.78 -4.02 14.21
CA ALA A 196 12.52 -2.91 13.31
C ALA A 196 12.95 -3.20 11.88
N GLY A 197 12.26 -2.61 10.91
CA GLY A 197 12.76 -2.50 9.54
C GLY A 197 13.78 -1.37 9.42
N SER A 198 14.25 -1.13 8.19
CA SER A 198 15.26 -0.09 7.95
C SER A 198 14.77 1.31 8.33
N ARG A 199 15.54 2.04 9.12
CA ARG A 199 15.31 3.45 9.50
C ARG A 199 15.33 4.41 8.30
N ARG A 200 15.78 3.96 7.13
CA ARG A 200 15.70 4.74 5.88
C ARG A 200 14.28 4.82 5.32
N LEU A 201 13.35 4.03 5.83
CA LEU A 201 11.93 4.12 5.52
C LEU A 201 11.26 5.17 6.40
N ALA A 202 10.49 6.08 5.80
CA ALA A 202 9.80 7.14 6.53
C ALA A 202 8.82 6.56 7.57
N THR A 203 8.10 5.47 7.24
CA THR A 203 7.23 4.76 8.19
C THR A 203 7.98 4.29 9.42
N MET A 204 9.19 3.72 9.23
CA MET A 204 9.98 3.22 10.34
C MET A 204 10.50 4.36 11.23
N ALA A 205 10.99 5.44 10.61
CA ALA A 205 11.40 6.62 11.34
C ALA A 205 10.26 7.23 12.18
N ASP A 206 9.02 7.25 11.60
CA ASP A 206 7.85 7.78 12.30
C ASP A 206 7.41 6.87 13.46
N ARG A 207 7.38 5.53 13.28
CA ARG A 207 7.06 4.59 14.37
C ARG A 207 8.07 4.68 15.50
N LEU A 208 9.36 4.72 15.19
CA LEU A 208 10.44 4.87 16.16
C LEU A 208 10.43 6.25 16.85
N ASP A 209 10.06 7.34 16.18
CA ASP A 209 9.86 8.65 16.80
C ASP A 209 8.76 8.57 17.88
N GLY A 210 7.64 7.91 17.57
CA GLY A 210 6.58 7.66 18.55
C GLY A 210 7.05 6.85 19.76
N VAL A 211 7.76 5.75 19.51
CA VAL A 211 8.36 4.92 20.58
C VAL A 211 9.32 5.76 21.44
N SER A 212 10.19 6.54 20.80
CA SER A 212 11.16 7.40 21.50
C SER A 212 10.48 8.41 22.42
N ARG A 213 9.36 9.00 21.98
CA ARG A 213 8.59 9.95 22.83
C ARG A 213 8.03 9.27 24.08
N ALA A 214 7.44 8.07 23.92
CA ALA A 214 6.92 7.30 25.05
C ALA A 214 8.04 6.91 26.03
N LEU A 215 9.18 6.47 25.53
CA LEU A 215 10.36 6.14 26.34
C LEU A 215 10.84 7.35 27.14
N GLY A 216 10.93 8.53 26.51
CA GLY A 216 11.38 9.76 27.16
C GLY A 216 10.52 10.17 28.35
N GLU A 217 9.20 9.96 28.30
CA GLU A 217 8.29 10.20 29.41
C GLU A 217 8.52 9.27 30.61
N HIS A 218 9.22 8.15 30.38
CA HIS A 218 9.61 7.17 31.40
C HIS A 218 11.12 7.20 31.76
N GLY A 219 11.85 8.22 31.28
CA GLY A 219 13.29 8.38 31.56
C GLY A 219 14.18 7.38 30.82
N LEU A 220 13.69 6.81 29.70
CA LEU A 220 14.42 5.88 28.83
C LEU A 220 14.67 6.52 27.46
N THR A 221 15.64 5.99 26.74
CA THR A 221 15.91 6.35 25.35
C THR A 221 15.92 5.09 24.45
N LEU A 222 15.92 5.27 23.14
CA LEU A 222 16.08 4.14 22.23
C LEU A 222 17.44 3.44 22.38
N ASP A 223 18.47 4.17 22.80
CA ASP A 223 19.83 3.63 22.99
C ASP A 223 19.93 2.72 24.25
N ASP A 224 18.96 2.82 25.17
CA ASP A 224 18.85 1.95 26.35
C ASP A 224 18.23 0.58 26.01
N LEU A 225 17.69 0.41 24.79
CA LEU A 225 16.94 -0.78 24.39
C LEU A 225 17.63 -1.52 23.25
N PRO A 226 17.62 -2.87 23.27
CA PRO A 226 18.09 -3.67 22.14
C PRO A 226 17.19 -3.44 20.92
N LEU A 227 17.70 -2.69 19.93
CA LEU A 227 17.05 -2.45 18.67
C LEU A 227 17.78 -3.17 17.53
N VAL A 228 17.07 -4.09 16.87
CA VAL A 228 17.60 -4.86 15.75
C VAL A 228 16.89 -4.45 14.47
N GLU A 229 17.64 -3.87 13.54
CA GLU A 229 17.17 -3.67 12.16
C GLU A 229 17.34 -4.96 11.36
N ALA A 230 16.25 -5.43 10.73
CA ALA A 230 16.21 -6.59 9.85
C ALA A 230 15.31 -6.30 8.64
N GLU A 231 15.10 -7.26 7.76
CA GLU A 231 14.11 -7.13 6.71
C GLU A 231 12.71 -6.96 7.31
N PHE A 232 11.88 -6.13 6.66
CA PHE A 232 10.53 -5.81 7.15
C PHE A 232 9.53 -6.90 6.74
N THR A 233 9.86 -8.15 7.12
CA THR A 233 9.20 -9.41 6.74
C THR A 233 9.14 -10.35 7.94
N LEU A 234 8.38 -11.44 7.80
CA LEU A 234 8.33 -12.51 8.79
C LEU A 234 9.74 -13.09 9.10
N ASP A 235 10.54 -13.34 8.07
CA ASP A 235 11.89 -13.91 8.27
C ASP A 235 12.84 -12.89 8.93
N GLY A 236 12.71 -11.61 8.61
CA GLY A 236 13.42 -10.56 9.33
C GLY A 236 12.99 -10.46 10.80
N GLY A 237 11.72 -10.70 11.10
CA GLY A 237 11.21 -10.83 12.47
C GLY A 237 11.84 -12.00 13.23
N LYS A 238 12.03 -13.17 12.57
CA LYS A 238 12.76 -14.31 13.15
C LYS A 238 14.22 -13.97 13.42
N GLU A 239 14.89 -13.32 12.46
CA GLU A 239 16.29 -12.90 12.64
C GLU A 239 16.41 -11.95 13.83
N ALA A 240 15.58 -10.91 13.88
CA ALA A 240 15.57 -9.93 14.97
C ALA A 240 15.32 -10.60 16.33
N ALA A 241 14.35 -11.51 16.42
CA ALA A 241 14.04 -12.22 17.66
C ALA A 241 15.21 -13.07 18.15
N ARG A 242 15.88 -13.82 17.26
CA ARG A 242 17.05 -14.63 17.64
C ARG A 242 18.15 -13.74 18.21
N ARG A 243 18.51 -12.67 17.53
CA ARG A 243 19.54 -11.72 17.98
C ARG A 243 19.18 -11.07 19.31
N ILE A 244 17.96 -10.59 19.47
CA ILE A 244 17.49 -9.98 20.71
C ILE A 244 17.61 -10.98 21.87
N LEU A 245 17.14 -12.21 21.70
CA LEU A 245 17.14 -13.22 22.76
C LEU A 245 18.54 -13.76 23.08
N ASP A 246 19.44 -13.81 22.11
CA ASP A 246 20.82 -14.29 22.30
C ASP A 246 21.68 -13.23 22.97
N GLU A 247 21.53 -11.98 22.60
CA GLU A 247 22.35 -10.87 23.12
C GLU A 247 21.75 -10.26 24.42
N HIS A 248 20.41 -10.34 24.59
CA HIS A 248 19.66 -9.76 25.70
C HIS A 248 18.62 -10.75 26.26
N PRO A 249 19.05 -11.82 26.93
CA PRO A 249 18.17 -12.89 27.41
C PRO A 249 17.20 -12.46 28.53
N ASP A 250 17.38 -11.26 29.06
CA ASP A 250 16.57 -10.68 30.13
C ASP A 250 15.44 -9.78 29.63
N VAL A 251 15.22 -9.69 28.31
CA VAL A 251 14.08 -8.92 27.76
C VAL A 251 12.76 -9.53 28.23
N THR A 252 11.83 -8.66 28.59
CA THR A 252 10.50 -9.06 29.07
C THR A 252 9.40 -8.78 28.06
N ALA A 253 9.71 -8.03 27.00
CA ALA A 253 8.81 -7.78 25.87
C ALA A 253 9.61 -7.60 24.59
N ILE A 254 8.98 -7.94 23.44
CA ILE A 254 9.49 -7.62 22.12
C ILE A 254 8.42 -6.80 21.39
N LEU A 255 8.79 -5.58 21.00
CA LEU A 255 8.01 -4.70 20.17
C LEU A 255 8.43 -4.88 18.72
N ALA A 256 7.61 -5.55 17.91
CA ALA A 256 7.81 -5.66 16.48
C ALA A 256 7.06 -4.51 15.78
N LEU A 257 7.75 -3.86 14.83
CA LEU A 257 7.20 -2.65 14.20
C LEU A 257 6.36 -2.94 12.94
N ASN A 258 5.97 -4.21 12.72
CA ASN A 258 4.80 -4.64 11.97
C ASN A 258 4.36 -6.05 12.41
N ASP A 259 3.19 -6.48 11.97
CA ASP A 259 2.62 -7.76 12.38
C ASP A 259 3.34 -8.96 11.74
N ASP A 260 3.85 -8.84 10.52
CA ASP A 260 4.65 -9.89 9.88
C ASP A 260 5.92 -10.20 10.70
N MET A 261 6.63 -9.16 11.14
CA MET A 261 7.77 -9.36 12.05
C MET A 261 7.34 -9.96 13.38
N ALA A 262 6.17 -9.53 13.92
CA ALA A 262 5.64 -10.09 15.16
C ALA A 262 5.33 -11.58 15.03
N VAL A 263 4.80 -12.04 13.90
CA VAL A 263 4.61 -13.48 13.61
C VAL A 263 5.96 -14.22 13.60
N GLY A 264 6.98 -13.61 13.00
CA GLY A 264 8.36 -14.14 13.03
C GLY A 264 8.91 -14.25 14.45
N VAL A 265 8.71 -13.21 15.28
CA VAL A 265 9.08 -13.20 16.71
C VAL A 265 8.37 -14.32 17.46
N LEU A 266 7.04 -14.45 17.31
CA LEU A 266 6.26 -15.51 17.94
C LEU A 266 6.72 -16.91 17.54
N SER A 267 7.09 -17.10 16.28
CA SER A 267 7.67 -18.37 15.79
C SER A 267 8.93 -18.76 16.54
N VAL A 268 9.88 -17.82 16.70
CA VAL A 268 11.16 -18.08 17.41
C VAL A 268 10.94 -18.31 18.89
N LEU A 269 10.03 -17.56 19.54
CA LEU A 269 9.69 -17.78 20.95
C LEU A 269 9.09 -19.18 21.14
N GLY A 270 8.19 -19.62 20.26
CA GLY A 270 7.64 -20.99 20.26
C GLY A 270 8.71 -22.07 20.05
N GLU A 271 9.63 -21.87 19.09
CA GLU A 271 10.77 -22.78 18.86
C GLU A 271 11.66 -22.95 20.11
N ARG A 272 11.79 -21.89 20.92
CA ARG A 272 12.60 -21.84 22.14
C ARG A 272 11.84 -22.25 23.42
N GLY A 273 10.55 -22.53 23.31
CA GLY A 273 9.70 -22.84 24.46
C GLY A 273 9.45 -21.66 25.40
N VAL A 274 9.62 -20.44 24.93
CA VAL A 274 9.38 -19.20 25.69
C VAL A 274 7.88 -18.87 25.62
N ALA A 275 7.24 -18.79 26.78
CA ALA A 275 5.80 -18.56 26.86
C ALA A 275 5.42 -17.10 26.55
N VAL A 276 4.45 -16.91 25.66
CA VAL A 276 3.85 -15.61 25.36
C VAL A 276 2.42 -15.57 25.89
N PRO A 277 2.07 -14.60 26.72
CA PRO A 277 2.85 -13.49 27.27
C PRO A 277 3.58 -13.84 28.58
N GLY A 278 3.62 -15.14 28.97
CA GLY A 278 4.04 -15.59 30.31
C GLY A 278 5.48 -15.19 30.66
N ASP A 279 6.40 -15.32 29.74
CA ASP A 279 7.81 -14.98 29.90
C ASP A 279 8.15 -13.70 29.13
N VAL A 280 7.67 -13.59 27.89
CA VAL A 280 7.91 -12.43 27.01
C VAL A 280 6.59 -11.96 26.40
N SER A 281 6.26 -10.69 26.59
CA SER A 281 5.15 -10.02 25.89
C SER A 281 5.56 -9.69 24.45
N VAL A 282 4.62 -9.79 23.49
CA VAL A 282 4.88 -9.45 22.09
C VAL A 282 3.82 -8.49 21.59
N THR A 283 4.26 -7.46 20.87
CA THR A 283 3.36 -6.53 20.16
C THR A 283 3.72 -6.47 18.69
N GLY A 284 2.72 -6.11 17.87
CA GLY A 284 2.86 -5.85 16.44
C GLY A 284 2.44 -4.44 16.07
N PHE A 285 2.25 -4.22 14.76
CA PHE A 285 1.74 -2.99 14.18
C PHE A 285 1.07 -3.33 12.85
N ASP A 286 -0.04 -2.70 12.51
CA ASP A 286 -0.91 -2.72 11.32
C ASP A 286 -2.28 -3.35 11.56
N ASP A 287 -2.41 -4.33 12.46
CA ASP A 287 -3.60 -5.15 12.75
C ASP A 287 -4.10 -5.89 11.48
N VAL A 288 -3.19 -6.57 10.81
CA VAL A 288 -3.58 -7.46 9.70
C VAL A 288 -4.47 -8.59 10.20
N THR A 289 -5.33 -9.11 9.31
CA THR A 289 -6.38 -10.08 9.69
C THR A 289 -5.89 -11.24 10.56
N VAL A 290 -4.69 -11.76 10.28
CA VAL A 290 -4.13 -12.88 11.06
C VAL A 290 -3.82 -12.53 12.50
N ALA A 291 -3.54 -11.27 12.83
CA ALA A 291 -3.15 -10.84 14.18
C ALA A 291 -4.20 -11.21 15.25
N GLY A 292 -5.49 -11.10 14.90
CA GLY A 292 -6.59 -11.49 15.79
C GLY A 292 -6.81 -12.99 15.94
N HIS A 293 -6.21 -13.80 15.06
CA HIS A 293 -6.42 -15.25 14.99
C HIS A 293 -5.20 -16.07 15.45
N LEU A 294 -4.11 -15.41 15.83
CA LEU A 294 -2.95 -16.06 16.43
C LEU A 294 -3.28 -16.61 17.82
N SER A 295 -2.46 -17.52 18.33
CA SER A 295 -2.54 -18.03 19.69
C SER A 295 -1.17 -17.88 20.36
N PRO A 296 -1.04 -16.88 21.26
CA PRO A 296 -2.05 -15.89 21.69
C PRO A 296 -2.37 -14.87 20.61
N ALA A 297 -3.59 -14.29 20.63
CA ALA A 297 -3.99 -13.21 19.74
C ALA A 297 -3.12 -11.98 19.98
N LEU A 298 -2.64 -11.34 18.91
CA LEU A 298 -1.59 -10.32 18.94
C LEU A 298 -2.15 -8.94 19.34
N THR A 299 -1.53 -8.34 20.36
CA THR A 299 -1.67 -6.91 20.67
C THR A 299 -0.93 -6.11 19.62
N THR A 300 -1.61 -5.17 18.96
CA THR A 300 -1.08 -4.45 17.81
C THR A 300 -1.72 -3.08 17.66
N VAL A 301 -1.23 -2.26 16.74
CA VAL A 301 -1.84 -0.98 16.35
C VAL A 301 -2.58 -1.17 15.04
N ARG A 302 -3.89 -0.94 15.06
CA ARG A 302 -4.72 -0.97 13.85
C ARG A 302 -4.53 0.28 13.02
N LEU A 303 -4.30 0.09 11.72
CA LEU A 303 -4.42 1.12 10.69
C LEU A 303 -5.62 0.80 9.79
N PRO A 304 -6.40 1.78 9.33
CA PRO A 304 -7.55 1.55 8.45
C PRO A 304 -7.12 1.35 7.00
N MET A 305 -6.35 0.29 6.70
CA MET A 305 -5.64 0.06 5.43
C MET A 305 -6.56 0.12 4.21
N LYS A 306 -7.72 -0.54 4.27
CA LYS A 306 -8.69 -0.51 3.19
C LYS A 306 -9.20 0.92 2.94
N ASP A 307 -9.48 1.67 4.01
CA ASP A 307 -9.92 3.05 3.91
C ASP A 307 -8.81 3.99 3.38
N MET A 308 -7.56 3.73 3.76
CA MET A 308 -6.41 4.45 3.17
C MET A 308 -6.35 4.26 1.66
N GLY A 309 -6.58 3.03 1.16
CA GLY A 309 -6.65 2.74 -0.26
C GLY A 309 -7.77 3.51 -0.97
N ARG A 310 -8.98 3.52 -0.39
CA ARG A 310 -10.12 4.28 -0.91
C ARG A 310 -9.81 5.76 -0.98
N GLN A 311 -9.37 6.34 0.14
CA GLN A 311 -9.06 7.76 0.24
C GLN A 311 -7.96 8.21 -0.74
N ALA A 312 -6.93 7.39 -0.96
CA ALA A 312 -5.85 7.73 -1.88
C ALA A 312 -6.34 7.83 -3.34
N LEU A 313 -7.15 6.86 -3.79
CA LEU A 313 -7.71 6.93 -5.13
C LEU A 313 -8.73 8.06 -5.27
N GLU A 314 -9.59 8.29 -4.27
CA GLU A 314 -10.51 9.42 -4.24
C GLU A 314 -9.77 10.77 -4.39
N LEU A 315 -8.67 10.96 -3.64
CA LEU A 315 -7.84 12.17 -3.75
C LEU A 315 -7.28 12.34 -5.16
N ALA A 316 -6.80 11.27 -5.77
CA ALA A 316 -6.26 11.30 -7.13
C ALA A 316 -7.33 11.55 -8.20
N LEU A 317 -8.59 11.19 -7.95
CA LEU A 317 -9.74 11.48 -8.84
C LEU A 317 -10.20 12.93 -8.78
N LEU A 318 -9.93 13.64 -7.68
CA LEU A 318 -10.29 15.06 -7.57
C LEU A 318 -9.46 15.92 -8.54
N PRO A 319 -9.99 17.07 -8.99
CA PRO A 319 -9.20 18.04 -9.74
C PRO A 319 -7.92 18.45 -8.99
N ARG A 320 -6.85 18.77 -9.74
CA ARG A 320 -5.59 19.22 -9.14
C ARG A 320 -5.83 20.45 -8.27
N ALA A 321 -5.34 20.39 -7.03
CA ALA A 321 -5.38 21.53 -6.12
C ALA A 321 -4.10 22.39 -6.24
N ALA A 322 -4.18 23.65 -5.84
CA ALA A 322 -3.02 24.54 -5.81
C ALA A 322 -1.93 24.06 -4.80
N ARG A 323 -2.34 23.34 -3.76
CA ARG A 323 -1.46 22.69 -2.79
C ARG A 323 -1.86 21.23 -2.62
N PRO A 324 -0.90 20.30 -2.41
CA PRO A 324 -1.22 18.92 -2.12
C PRO A 324 -2.14 18.78 -0.90
N ARG A 325 -3.13 17.91 -1.02
CA ARG A 325 -4.03 17.57 0.07
C ARG A 325 -3.39 16.50 0.92
N ARG A 326 -3.63 16.56 2.23
CA ARG A 326 -3.22 15.52 3.17
C ARG A 326 -4.42 15.07 3.99
N ARG A 327 -4.62 13.76 4.10
CA ARG A 327 -5.57 13.12 5.01
C ARG A 327 -4.77 12.26 5.98
N THR A 328 -5.05 12.38 7.26
CA THR A 328 -4.49 11.47 8.28
C THR A 328 -5.38 10.26 8.40
N ALA A 329 -4.79 9.08 8.38
CA ALA A 329 -5.46 7.84 8.71
C ALA A 329 -5.17 7.52 10.19
N GLU A 330 -6.19 7.67 11.02
CA GLU A 330 -6.09 7.50 12.47
C GLU A 330 -5.77 6.03 12.81
N GLN A 331 -5.11 5.85 13.94
CA GLN A 331 -4.71 4.57 14.48
C GLN A 331 -5.55 4.19 15.71
N GLU A 332 -5.61 2.90 16.04
CA GLU A 332 -6.26 2.37 17.23
C GLU A 332 -5.40 1.27 17.86
N LEU A 333 -5.15 1.36 19.18
CA LEU A 333 -4.45 0.30 19.89
C LEU A 333 -5.40 -0.89 20.17
N MET A 334 -5.05 -2.04 19.62
CA MET A 334 -5.79 -3.31 19.80
C MET A 334 -5.10 -4.16 20.86
N VAL A 335 -5.55 -4.05 22.11
CA VAL A 335 -5.02 -4.87 23.22
C VAL A 335 -5.63 -6.28 23.15
N ARG A 336 -4.77 -7.30 23.10
CA ARG A 336 -5.15 -8.71 23.04
C ARG A 336 -4.33 -9.56 24.03
N ALA A 337 -4.20 -10.85 23.77
CA ALA A 337 -3.66 -11.83 24.73
C ALA A 337 -2.12 -11.97 24.68
N SER A 338 -1.40 -11.32 23.74
CA SER A 338 0.04 -11.46 23.59
C SER A 338 0.86 -10.58 24.56
N THR A 339 0.22 -9.78 25.40
CA THR A 339 0.88 -8.92 26.38
C THR A 339 0.29 -9.12 27.77
N ALA A 340 1.14 -9.05 28.80
CA ALA A 340 0.76 -9.10 30.22
C ALA A 340 1.64 -8.19 31.05
N ARG A 341 1.28 -7.96 32.31
CA ARG A 341 2.15 -7.28 33.25
C ARG A 341 3.46 -8.03 33.45
N VAL A 342 4.56 -7.32 33.52
CA VAL A 342 5.87 -7.91 33.84
C VAL A 342 5.77 -8.65 35.19
N ARG A 343 6.25 -9.89 35.22
CA ARG A 343 6.38 -10.62 36.49
C ARG A 343 7.53 -10.00 37.28
N GLY A 344 7.28 -9.70 38.56
CA GLY A 344 8.25 -9.14 39.49
C GLY A 344 9.36 -10.13 39.86
#